data_7b587ac043db377d2f1eec2392411a39
#
_entry.id   7b587ac043db377d2f1eec2392411a39
#
_cell.length_a   1.000
_cell.length_b   1.000
_cell.length_c   1.000
_cell.angle_alpha   90.00
_cell.angle_beta   90.00
_cell.angle_gamma   90.00
#
_symmetry.space_group_name_H-M   'P 1'
#
loop_
_entity.id
_entity.type
_entity.pdbx_description
1 polymer ?
#
loop_
_entity_poly.entity_id
_entity_poly.type
_entity_poly.pdbx_seq_one_letter_code
_entity_poly.pdbx_strand_id
1 'polypeptide(L)'
;MHPPEGNGSTDDRRLQIAVAGGSIGGLCAGLTLHGSGFDVNVYESHPGPMDTRGAGIVVQGELVQLLDTYGAPPLPTTSCRVRRYLDPQGGDGQVQSMPQAFTSWEAIYETLRATFPKERYHMGATLVGVNDPGDGRAVSAEIEGHGHIKTDLLVCADGAQSPTRRRLLPDVQSVYAGYVAWRGTLDEADAPKGLVRFFDDAFTFSEARSGGHILTYFIPGAGADTTPGRRRLNWVWYAAADQDELGRLLIDRDGRLHHASLPQGGVPQTTLRALVNRARYEVHPKLAELVAATPDPFVQTIVDVVVPRTVFGRVCLLGDAAFVVRPHTAGATAKAARDATVLATALKRARQNVDAGLRSFEDTQLEYGRDLVGYGVALGQRWAS
;
A
#
# COMPACT_ATOMS: atom_id res chain seq x y z
N MET A 1 -44.14 10.13 49.33
CA MET A 1 -43.93 9.68 47.98
C MET A 1 -42.70 10.44 47.42
N HIS A 2 -41.57 9.77 47.42
CA HIS A 2 -40.39 10.29 46.73
C HIS A 2 -40.43 9.88 45.26
N PRO A 3 -40.10 10.77 44.29
CA PRO A 3 -39.96 10.32 42.92
C PRO A 3 -38.68 9.49 42.75
N PRO A 4 -38.67 8.52 41.85
CA PRO A 4 -37.48 7.71 41.59
C PRO A 4 -36.41 8.58 40.90
N GLU A 5 -35.21 8.60 41.48
CA GLU A 5 -34.03 9.14 40.87
C GLU A 5 -33.75 8.38 39.55
N GLY A 6 -33.87 9.07 38.46
CA GLY A 6 -33.51 8.57 37.13
C GLY A 6 -31.99 8.38 37.03
N ASN A 7 -31.58 7.12 37.09
CA ASN A 7 -30.23 6.68 36.82
C ASN A 7 -29.98 6.77 35.27
N GLY A 8 -29.50 7.87 34.80
CA GLY A 8 -29.24 8.17 33.40
C GLY A 8 -27.85 8.73 33.20
N SER A 9 -26.80 8.05 33.63
CA SER A 9 -25.45 8.32 33.11
C SER A 9 -25.16 7.31 32.01
N THR A 10 -25.60 7.61 30.80
CA THR A 10 -24.93 7.05 29.63
C THR A 10 -23.51 7.62 29.66
N ASP A 11 -22.55 6.74 29.92
CA ASP A 11 -21.11 7.01 29.88
C ASP A 11 -20.78 7.56 28.49
N ASP A 12 -20.65 8.89 28.38
CA ASP A 12 -20.39 9.65 27.15
C ASP A 12 -18.88 9.56 26.77
N ARG A 13 -18.23 8.47 27.23
CA ARG A 13 -16.82 8.17 26.97
C ARG A 13 -16.63 7.80 25.50
N ARG A 14 -15.82 8.57 24.79
CA ARG A 14 -15.40 8.21 23.43
C ARG A 14 -14.66 6.88 23.43
N LEU A 15 -14.97 6.02 22.47
CA LEU A 15 -14.25 4.77 22.28
C LEU A 15 -12.77 5.05 22.00
N GLN A 16 -11.91 4.38 22.75
CA GLN A 16 -10.46 4.42 22.58
C GLN A 16 -10.06 3.37 21.56
N ILE A 17 -9.39 3.81 20.50
CA ILE A 17 -8.99 2.94 19.39
C ILE A 17 -7.48 3.06 19.20
N ALA A 18 -6.79 1.92 19.24
CA ALA A 18 -5.39 1.83 18.85
C ALA A 18 -5.28 1.29 17.43
N VAL A 19 -4.44 1.90 16.62
CA VAL A 19 -4.11 1.46 15.26
C VAL A 19 -2.65 1.04 15.22
N ALA A 20 -2.36 -0.22 14.96
CA ALA A 20 -1.01 -0.75 14.79
C ALA A 20 -0.62 -0.76 13.31
N GLY A 21 0.46 -0.05 12.99
CA GLY A 21 0.93 0.26 11.63
C GLY A 21 0.50 1.66 11.21
N GLY A 22 1.47 2.52 10.91
CA GLY A 22 1.27 3.94 10.59
C GLY A 22 1.53 4.30 9.12
N SER A 23 1.55 3.32 8.23
CA SER A 23 1.60 3.52 6.78
C SER A 23 0.23 3.96 6.23
N ILE A 24 0.06 3.99 4.90
CA ILE A 24 -1.17 4.48 4.25
C ILE A 24 -2.43 3.86 4.85
N GLY A 25 -2.46 2.52 5.04
CA GLY A 25 -3.64 1.84 5.59
C GLY A 25 -3.99 2.28 7.01
N GLY A 26 -2.99 2.37 7.88
CA GLY A 26 -3.19 2.81 9.26
C GLY A 26 -3.50 4.29 9.39
N LEU A 27 -2.90 5.14 8.55
CA LEU A 27 -3.24 6.57 8.51
C LEU A 27 -4.66 6.81 7.97
N CYS A 28 -5.09 6.08 6.94
CA CYS A 28 -6.49 6.13 6.49
C CYS A 28 -7.44 5.74 7.62
N ALA A 29 -7.15 4.63 8.35
CA ALA A 29 -7.95 4.21 9.48
C ALA A 29 -7.93 5.26 10.61
N GLY A 30 -6.74 5.73 10.99
CA GLY A 30 -6.56 6.74 12.03
C GLY A 30 -7.33 8.01 11.73
N LEU A 31 -7.16 8.56 10.53
CA LEU A 31 -7.81 9.79 10.09
C LEU A 31 -9.34 9.64 10.05
N THR A 32 -9.83 8.56 9.45
CA THR A 32 -11.26 8.31 9.28
C THR A 32 -11.97 8.08 10.63
N LEU A 33 -11.36 7.29 11.51
CA LEU A 33 -11.89 7.01 12.85
C LEU A 33 -11.84 8.27 13.73
N HIS A 34 -10.71 9.00 13.72
CA HIS A 34 -10.57 10.25 14.47
C HIS A 34 -11.57 11.30 14.01
N GLY A 35 -11.70 11.51 12.71
CA GLY A 35 -12.68 12.43 12.13
C GLY A 35 -14.14 11.99 12.34
N SER A 36 -14.35 10.72 12.69
CA SER A 36 -15.66 10.19 13.11
C SER A 36 -15.96 10.37 14.60
N GLY A 37 -15.05 11.00 15.36
CA GLY A 37 -15.25 11.39 16.76
C GLY A 37 -14.72 10.35 17.78
N PHE A 38 -13.99 9.33 17.34
CA PHE A 38 -13.34 8.36 18.24
C PHE A 38 -12.02 8.90 18.79
N ASP A 39 -11.56 8.37 19.92
CA ASP A 39 -10.26 8.68 20.51
C ASP A 39 -9.22 7.71 19.95
N VAL A 40 -8.39 8.17 18.99
CA VAL A 40 -7.54 7.31 18.16
C VAL A 40 -6.06 7.63 18.37
N ASN A 41 -5.24 6.59 18.57
CA ASN A 41 -3.80 6.67 18.51
C ASN A 41 -3.24 5.68 17.49
N VAL A 42 -2.27 6.12 16.69
CA VAL A 42 -1.58 5.31 15.67
C VAL A 42 -0.17 5.02 16.13
N TYR A 43 0.24 3.75 16.07
CA TYR A 43 1.54 3.25 16.49
C TYR A 43 2.28 2.68 15.28
N GLU A 44 3.41 3.29 14.92
CA GLU A 44 4.24 2.89 13.77
C GLU A 44 5.58 2.34 14.25
N SER A 45 5.92 1.15 13.79
CA SER A 45 7.16 0.46 14.18
C SER A 45 8.43 1.14 13.68
N HIS A 46 8.36 1.83 12.53
CA HIS A 46 9.51 2.54 11.98
C HIS A 46 9.84 3.77 12.84
N PRO A 47 11.13 3.96 13.26
CA PRO A 47 11.49 5.02 14.19
C PRO A 47 11.64 6.41 13.56
N GLY A 48 11.60 6.50 12.22
CA GLY A 48 11.79 7.74 11.48
C GLY A 48 10.76 7.93 10.35
N PRO A 49 10.86 9.03 9.60
CA PRO A 49 10.04 9.25 8.42
C PRO A 49 10.15 8.08 7.42
N MET A 50 9.07 7.81 6.71
CA MET A 50 8.99 6.74 5.70
C MET A 50 9.07 7.30 4.27
N ASP A 51 9.76 8.40 4.07
CA ASP A 51 9.85 9.21 2.87
C ASP A 51 10.58 8.55 1.68
N THR A 52 11.35 7.49 1.93
CA THR A 52 12.15 6.80 0.88
C THR A 52 11.48 5.55 0.30
N ARG A 53 10.27 5.21 0.70
CA ARG A 53 9.56 3.98 0.27
C ARG A 53 8.72 4.19 -0.98
N GLY A 54 9.20 4.99 -1.96
CA GLY A 54 8.38 5.51 -3.01
C GLY A 54 8.37 4.71 -4.31
N ALA A 55 7.21 4.14 -4.65
CA ALA A 55 6.87 3.77 -6.02
C ALA A 55 5.68 4.62 -6.48
N GLY A 56 5.51 4.74 -7.80
CA GLY A 56 4.37 5.45 -8.36
C GLY A 56 3.06 4.73 -8.08
N ILE A 57 2.01 5.51 -7.91
CA ILE A 57 0.65 5.06 -7.64
C ILE A 57 -0.31 5.77 -8.60
N VAL A 58 -1.20 5.01 -9.21
CA VAL A 58 -2.35 5.55 -9.95
C VAL A 58 -3.36 6.09 -8.93
N VAL A 59 -3.75 7.36 -9.07
CA VAL A 59 -4.72 7.98 -8.16
C VAL A 59 -6.09 7.35 -8.33
N GLN A 60 -6.71 6.98 -7.21
CA GLN A 60 -8.02 6.34 -7.16
C GLN A 60 -9.02 7.22 -6.40
N GLY A 61 -10.29 7.16 -6.82
CA GLY A 61 -11.35 8.03 -6.30
C GLY A 61 -11.59 7.88 -4.80
N GLU A 62 -11.50 6.67 -4.26
CA GLU A 62 -11.74 6.40 -2.84
C GLU A 62 -10.73 7.11 -1.93
N LEU A 63 -9.46 7.15 -2.34
CA LEU A 63 -8.43 7.87 -1.60
C LEU A 63 -8.68 9.39 -1.66
N VAL A 64 -8.97 9.94 -2.86
CA VAL A 64 -9.26 11.37 -3.04
C VAL A 64 -10.46 11.76 -2.20
N GLN A 65 -11.55 11.00 -2.24
CA GLN A 65 -12.75 11.24 -1.46
C GLN A 65 -12.47 11.23 0.06
N LEU A 66 -11.63 10.31 0.53
CA LEU A 66 -11.21 10.29 1.93
C LEU A 66 -10.46 11.56 2.30
N LEU A 67 -9.45 11.95 1.51
CA LEU A 67 -8.65 13.14 1.74
C LEU A 67 -9.52 14.40 1.76
N ASP A 68 -10.40 14.57 0.79
CA ASP A 68 -11.33 15.70 0.70
C ASP A 68 -12.29 15.74 1.90
N THR A 69 -12.83 14.59 2.31
CA THR A 69 -13.76 14.47 3.44
C THR A 69 -13.14 14.98 4.76
N TYR A 70 -11.85 14.77 4.95
CA TYR A 70 -11.16 15.15 6.18
C TYR A 70 -10.29 16.40 6.05
N GLY A 71 -10.48 17.17 4.98
CA GLY A 71 -9.84 18.48 4.80
C GLY A 71 -8.33 18.39 4.62
N ALA A 72 -7.84 17.31 4.02
CA ALA A 72 -6.43 17.17 3.68
C ALA A 72 -6.02 18.20 2.61
N PRO A 73 -4.75 18.63 2.60
CA PRO A 73 -4.26 19.44 1.49
C PRO A 73 -4.36 18.65 0.17
N PRO A 74 -4.44 19.36 -0.99
CA PRO A 74 -4.51 18.72 -2.29
C PRO A 74 -3.35 17.73 -2.47
N LEU A 75 -3.68 16.49 -2.88
CA LEU A 75 -2.67 15.48 -3.16
C LEU A 75 -1.81 15.90 -4.35
N PRO A 76 -0.49 16.01 -4.21
CA PRO A 76 0.40 16.30 -5.34
C PRO A 76 0.30 15.22 -6.40
N THR A 77 -0.04 15.61 -7.64
CA THR A 77 -0.27 14.68 -8.75
C THR A 77 0.37 15.17 -10.03
N THR A 78 0.87 14.23 -10.82
CA THR A 78 1.15 14.39 -12.24
C THR A 78 -0.02 13.81 -13.05
N SER A 79 -0.09 14.10 -14.32
CA SER A 79 -1.14 13.57 -15.19
C SER A 79 -0.60 13.21 -16.57
N CYS A 80 -1.34 12.36 -17.27
CA CYS A 80 -1.17 12.12 -18.70
C CYS A 80 -2.52 12.16 -19.40
N ARG A 81 -2.49 12.43 -20.72
CA ARG A 81 -3.69 12.43 -21.58
C ARG A 81 -3.91 11.11 -22.29
N VAL A 82 -2.84 10.34 -22.49
CA VAL A 82 -2.91 9.13 -23.32
C VAL A 82 -2.33 7.90 -22.61
N ARG A 83 -2.85 6.73 -22.98
CA ARG A 83 -2.15 5.45 -22.84
C ARG A 83 -1.45 5.12 -24.14
N ARG A 84 -0.22 4.64 -24.04
CA ARG A 84 0.59 4.18 -25.16
C ARG A 84 1.01 2.74 -24.94
N TYR A 85 0.78 1.91 -25.95
CA TYR A 85 1.18 0.50 -25.94
C TYR A 85 2.29 0.33 -26.99
N LEU A 86 3.50 0.05 -26.55
CA LEU A 86 4.68 -0.08 -27.40
C LEU A 86 4.91 -1.53 -27.82
N ASP A 87 5.34 -1.72 -29.06
CA ASP A 87 5.80 -3.02 -29.54
C ASP A 87 7.20 -3.31 -28.93
N PRO A 88 7.42 -4.49 -28.30
CA PRO A 88 8.74 -4.87 -27.78
C PRO A 88 9.82 -4.93 -28.85
N GLN A 89 9.47 -4.99 -30.13
CA GLN A 89 10.41 -4.96 -31.26
C GLN A 89 10.83 -3.55 -31.69
N GLY A 90 10.27 -2.49 -31.08
CA GLY A 90 10.66 -1.10 -31.32
C GLY A 90 9.74 -0.34 -32.25
N GLY A 91 8.58 -0.89 -32.63
CA GLY A 91 7.56 -0.19 -33.42
C GLY A 91 6.74 0.80 -32.59
N ASP A 92 6.21 1.84 -33.24
CA ASP A 92 5.20 2.71 -32.67
C ASP A 92 3.92 1.90 -32.42
N GLY A 93 3.54 1.83 -31.16
CA GLY A 93 2.38 1.06 -30.73
C GLY A 93 1.07 1.84 -30.81
N GLN A 94 0.03 1.29 -30.20
CA GLN A 94 -1.29 1.94 -30.14
C GLN A 94 -1.28 3.07 -29.11
N VAL A 95 -1.97 4.18 -29.44
CA VAL A 95 -2.21 5.30 -28.54
C VAL A 95 -3.71 5.46 -28.35
N GLN A 96 -4.14 5.51 -27.09
CA GLN A 96 -5.53 5.66 -26.69
C GLN A 96 -5.67 6.92 -25.83
N SER A 97 -6.65 7.78 -26.12
CA SER A 97 -7.01 8.89 -25.23
C SER A 97 -7.58 8.31 -23.93
N MET A 98 -6.88 8.51 -22.84
CA MET A 98 -7.25 8.00 -21.52
C MET A 98 -6.54 8.83 -20.43
N PRO A 99 -7.10 9.98 -20.06
CA PRO A 99 -6.52 10.84 -19.02
C PRO A 99 -6.44 10.10 -17.68
N GLN A 100 -5.28 10.19 -17.03
CA GLN A 100 -5.04 9.61 -15.71
C GLN A 100 -4.16 10.52 -14.86
N ALA A 101 -4.37 10.44 -13.55
CA ALA A 101 -3.53 11.11 -12.55
C ALA A 101 -2.67 10.08 -11.79
N PHE A 102 -1.46 10.50 -11.48
CA PHE A 102 -0.47 9.69 -10.77
C PHE A 102 0.10 10.48 -9.60
N THR A 103 0.52 9.75 -8.59
CA THR A 103 1.20 10.30 -7.42
C THR A 103 2.30 9.34 -6.98
N SER A 104 3.01 9.67 -5.92
CA SER A 104 3.96 8.77 -5.27
C SER A 104 3.37 8.26 -3.94
N TRP A 105 3.88 7.11 -3.48
CA TRP A 105 3.58 6.60 -2.15
C TRP A 105 3.95 7.63 -1.06
N GLU A 106 5.10 8.29 -1.23
CA GLU A 106 5.62 9.35 -0.38
C GLU A 106 4.61 10.51 -0.26
N ALA A 107 4.12 11.04 -1.39
CA ALA A 107 3.15 12.14 -1.40
C ALA A 107 1.83 11.78 -0.69
N ILE A 108 1.33 10.54 -0.86
CA ILE A 108 0.14 10.05 -0.13
C ILE A 108 0.43 10.00 1.37
N TYR A 109 1.56 9.40 1.74
CA TYR A 109 1.95 9.26 3.14
C TYR A 109 2.07 10.63 3.83
N GLU A 110 2.79 11.56 3.22
CA GLU A 110 2.98 12.91 3.75
C GLU A 110 1.65 13.68 3.87
N THR A 111 0.77 13.58 2.86
CA THR A 111 -0.55 14.22 2.89
C THR A 111 -1.40 13.67 4.02
N LEU A 112 -1.50 12.36 4.17
CA LEU A 112 -2.23 11.73 5.29
C LEU A 112 -1.59 12.07 6.64
N ARG A 113 -0.25 12.04 6.72
CA ARG A 113 0.50 12.31 7.93
C ARG A 113 0.36 13.77 8.39
N ALA A 114 0.34 14.72 7.46
CA ALA A 114 0.12 16.14 7.75
C ALA A 114 -1.31 16.43 8.25
N THR A 115 -2.28 15.60 7.82
CA THR A 115 -3.69 15.75 8.19
C THR A 115 -4.01 15.11 9.54
N PHE A 116 -3.32 14.02 9.91
CA PHE A 116 -3.53 13.33 11.19
C PHE A 116 -2.83 14.07 12.35
N PRO A 117 -3.45 14.19 13.55
CA PRO A 117 -2.86 14.88 14.70
C PRO A 117 -1.48 14.32 15.08
N LYS A 118 -0.48 15.21 15.22
CA LYS A 118 0.92 14.83 15.44
C LYS A 118 1.12 14.08 16.74
N GLU A 119 0.46 14.53 17.81
CA GLU A 119 0.53 14.01 19.17
C GLU A 119 -0.10 12.62 19.32
N ARG A 120 -0.86 12.18 18.33
CA ARG A 120 -1.54 10.88 18.31
C ARG A 120 -0.87 9.86 17.36
N TYR A 121 0.25 10.23 16.79
CA TYR A 121 1.04 9.36 15.92
C TYR A 121 2.40 9.08 16.55
N HIS A 122 2.62 7.84 16.95
CA HIS A 122 3.77 7.37 17.72
C HIS A 122 4.70 6.56 16.83
N MET A 123 5.90 7.10 16.53
CA MET A 123 6.94 6.40 15.75
C MET A 123 7.82 5.55 16.68
N GLY A 124 8.43 4.49 16.13
CA GLY A 124 9.25 3.55 16.90
C GLY A 124 8.43 2.72 17.89
N ALA A 125 7.13 2.57 17.65
CA ALA A 125 6.16 1.95 18.53
C ALA A 125 5.63 0.64 17.92
N THR A 126 6.35 -0.45 18.13
CA THR A 126 6.01 -1.78 17.57
C THR A 126 4.97 -2.49 18.43
N LEU A 127 3.92 -3.02 17.80
CA LEU A 127 2.99 -3.94 18.48
C LEU A 127 3.66 -5.31 18.67
N VAL A 128 3.97 -5.67 19.91
CA VAL A 128 4.66 -6.92 20.25
C VAL A 128 3.77 -7.98 20.85
N GLY A 129 2.64 -7.58 21.45
CA GLY A 129 1.69 -8.50 22.08
C GLY A 129 0.26 -8.00 22.02
N VAL A 130 -0.70 -8.94 21.97
CA VAL A 130 -2.14 -8.65 22.04
C VAL A 130 -2.79 -9.68 22.96
N ASN A 131 -3.61 -9.22 23.90
CA ASN A 131 -4.46 -10.04 24.72
C ASN A 131 -5.89 -9.46 24.70
N ASP A 132 -6.79 -10.16 24.02
CA ASP A 132 -8.22 -9.90 24.04
C ASP A 132 -8.89 -10.94 24.94
N PRO A 133 -9.51 -10.57 26.06
CA PRO A 133 -10.18 -11.51 26.94
C PRO A 133 -11.44 -12.12 26.32
N GLY A 134 -11.93 -11.59 25.20
CA GLY A 134 -13.10 -12.11 24.47
C GLY A 134 -14.45 -11.89 25.18
N ASP A 135 -14.47 -11.14 26.27
CA ASP A 135 -15.66 -10.89 27.11
C ASP A 135 -16.29 -9.50 26.82
N GLY A 136 -15.93 -8.88 25.71
CA GLY A 136 -16.39 -7.54 25.35
C GLY A 136 -15.74 -6.41 26.14
N ARG A 137 -14.70 -6.70 26.94
CA ARG A 137 -13.89 -5.72 27.64
C ARG A 137 -12.78 -5.14 26.73
N ALA A 138 -12.00 -4.21 27.29
CA ALA A 138 -10.88 -3.62 26.60
C ALA A 138 -9.80 -4.64 26.23
N VAL A 139 -9.27 -4.53 25.04
CA VAL A 139 -8.07 -5.23 24.56
C VAL A 139 -6.84 -4.67 25.26
N SER A 140 -5.93 -5.53 25.70
CA SER A 140 -4.60 -5.13 26.15
C SER A 140 -3.61 -5.37 25.02
N ALA A 141 -2.99 -4.29 24.52
CA ALA A 141 -1.94 -4.34 23.53
C ALA A 141 -0.60 -3.96 24.18
N GLU A 142 0.43 -4.75 23.95
CA GLU A 142 1.79 -4.44 24.34
C GLU A 142 2.50 -3.73 23.21
N ILE A 143 2.87 -2.48 23.43
CA ILE A 143 3.52 -1.61 22.44
C ILE A 143 4.93 -1.28 22.94
N GLU A 144 5.95 -1.54 22.13
CA GLU A 144 7.34 -1.21 22.44
C GLU A 144 7.47 0.30 22.71
N GLY A 145 8.17 0.66 23.79
CA GLY A 145 8.32 2.04 24.26
C GLY A 145 7.09 2.63 24.97
N HIS A 146 5.93 2.00 24.92
CA HIS A 146 4.68 2.46 25.54
C HIS A 146 4.13 1.48 26.59
N GLY A 147 4.69 0.25 26.69
CA GLY A 147 4.21 -0.79 27.62
C GLY A 147 2.83 -1.34 27.23
N HIS A 148 2.06 -1.74 28.25
CA HIS A 148 0.70 -2.25 28.04
C HIS A 148 -0.30 -1.09 27.99
N ILE A 149 -0.97 -0.95 26.85
CA ILE A 149 -2.10 -0.03 26.68
C ILE A 149 -3.42 -0.79 26.70
N LYS A 150 -4.49 -0.16 27.17
CA LYS A 150 -5.85 -0.68 27.10
C LYS A 150 -6.61 0.13 26.06
N THR A 151 -7.34 -0.57 25.18
CA THR A 151 -8.12 0.05 24.11
C THR A 151 -9.44 -0.70 23.91
N ASP A 152 -10.49 -0.01 23.48
CA ASP A 152 -11.80 -0.62 23.21
C ASP A 152 -11.79 -1.40 21.89
N LEU A 153 -10.89 -1.03 20.98
CA LEU A 153 -10.67 -1.69 19.68
C LEU A 153 -9.20 -1.55 19.28
N LEU A 154 -8.61 -2.64 18.81
CA LEU A 154 -7.30 -2.66 18.14
C LEU A 154 -7.46 -2.90 16.66
N VAL A 155 -7.04 -1.95 15.84
CA VAL A 155 -7.00 -2.06 14.37
C VAL A 155 -5.58 -2.39 13.95
N CYS A 156 -5.37 -3.54 13.32
CA CYS A 156 -4.06 -3.99 12.86
C CYS A 156 -3.93 -3.73 11.36
N ALA A 157 -3.19 -2.67 11.01
CA ALA A 157 -2.84 -2.26 9.65
C ALA A 157 -1.32 -2.43 9.41
N ASP A 158 -0.75 -3.49 9.95
CA ASP A 158 0.68 -3.81 10.02
C ASP A 158 1.25 -4.46 8.73
N GLY A 159 0.54 -4.28 7.61
CA GLY A 159 1.01 -4.47 6.25
C GLY A 159 1.02 -5.92 5.75
N ALA A 160 1.58 -6.11 4.54
CA ALA A 160 1.55 -7.40 3.83
C ALA A 160 2.23 -8.54 4.61
N GLN A 161 3.26 -8.22 5.40
CA GLN A 161 3.98 -9.16 6.26
C GLN A 161 3.46 -9.18 7.70
N SER A 162 2.22 -8.81 7.93
CA SER A 162 1.58 -8.65 9.23
C SER A 162 1.98 -9.71 10.28
N PRO A 163 2.69 -9.33 11.33
CA PRO A 163 2.96 -10.22 12.47
C PRO A 163 1.68 -10.59 13.20
N THR A 164 0.72 -9.67 13.26
CA THR A 164 -0.57 -9.89 13.91
C THR A 164 -1.37 -10.94 13.16
N ARG A 165 -1.46 -10.86 11.82
CA ARG A 165 -2.11 -11.92 11.03
C ARG A 165 -1.47 -13.28 11.28
N ARG A 166 -0.14 -13.39 11.27
CA ARG A 166 0.56 -14.67 11.51
C ARG A 166 0.25 -15.27 12.88
N ARG A 167 0.02 -14.44 13.90
CA ARG A 167 -0.38 -14.91 15.25
C ARG A 167 -1.82 -15.36 15.31
N LEU A 168 -2.73 -14.58 14.70
CA LEU A 168 -4.17 -14.86 14.74
C LEU A 168 -4.60 -15.96 13.76
N LEU A 169 -3.86 -16.10 12.67
CA LEU A 169 -4.15 -17.01 11.57
C LEU A 169 -2.86 -17.71 11.11
N PRO A 170 -2.27 -18.60 11.92
CA PRO A 170 -0.99 -19.24 11.62
C PRO A 170 -1.02 -20.10 10.34
N ASP A 171 -2.19 -20.58 9.95
CA ASP A 171 -2.38 -21.41 8.75
C ASP A 171 -2.52 -20.58 7.47
N VAL A 172 -2.69 -19.25 7.58
CA VAL A 172 -2.78 -18.36 6.40
C VAL A 172 -1.39 -17.99 5.92
N GLN A 173 -1.00 -18.58 4.80
CA GLN A 173 0.27 -18.33 4.14
C GLN A 173 0.12 -17.36 2.97
N SER A 174 1.18 -16.60 2.70
CA SER A 174 1.30 -15.82 1.45
C SER A 174 1.57 -16.76 0.29
N VAL A 175 0.81 -16.64 -0.80
CA VAL A 175 0.98 -17.46 -2.00
C VAL A 175 1.78 -16.65 -3.02
N TYR A 176 2.94 -17.15 -3.41
CA TYR A 176 3.77 -16.54 -4.45
C TYR A 176 3.07 -16.59 -5.80
N ALA A 177 3.05 -15.47 -6.51
CA ALA A 177 2.30 -15.34 -7.76
C ALA A 177 3.05 -15.89 -9.00
N GLY A 178 4.30 -16.34 -8.85
CA GLY A 178 5.15 -16.86 -9.95
C GLY A 178 5.92 -15.77 -10.70
N TYR A 179 5.89 -14.52 -10.22
CA TYR A 179 6.62 -13.41 -10.83
C TYR A 179 6.97 -12.34 -9.79
N VAL A 180 7.92 -11.48 -10.16
CA VAL A 180 8.37 -10.33 -9.37
C VAL A 180 8.01 -9.03 -10.07
N ALA A 181 7.96 -7.93 -9.32
CA ALA A 181 7.95 -6.58 -9.86
C ALA A 181 9.33 -5.94 -9.67
N TRP A 182 10.06 -5.75 -10.75
CA TRP A 182 11.16 -4.81 -10.80
C TRP A 182 10.61 -3.39 -10.82
N ARG A 183 11.18 -2.52 -10.02
CA ARG A 183 10.73 -1.14 -9.89
C ARG A 183 11.91 -0.21 -9.89
N GLY A 184 11.71 0.97 -10.44
CA GLY A 184 12.70 2.03 -10.37
C GLY A 184 12.10 3.40 -10.59
N THR A 185 12.80 4.39 -10.10
CA THR A 185 12.52 5.80 -10.35
C THR A 185 13.78 6.48 -10.86
N LEU A 186 13.61 7.36 -11.82
CA LEU A 186 14.69 8.19 -12.38
C LEU A 186 14.27 9.64 -12.32
N ASP A 187 15.06 10.48 -11.64
CA ASP A 187 14.77 11.91 -11.58
C ASP A 187 14.78 12.51 -12.99
N GLU A 188 13.78 13.33 -13.29
CA GLU A 188 13.62 13.93 -14.62
C GLU A 188 14.83 14.77 -15.04
N ALA A 189 15.49 15.41 -14.06
CA ALA A 189 16.69 16.20 -14.26
C ALA A 189 17.90 15.36 -14.71
N ASP A 190 17.98 14.09 -14.25
CA ASP A 190 19.07 13.16 -14.57
C ASP A 190 18.74 12.29 -15.79
N ALA A 191 17.48 12.29 -16.22
CA ALA A 191 17.04 11.48 -17.35
C ALA A 191 17.54 12.05 -18.68
N PRO A 192 17.96 11.19 -19.63
CA PRO A 192 18.24 11.62 -21.00
C PRO A 192 17.05 12.40 -21.58
N LYS A 193 17.30 13.59 -22.14
CA LYS A 193 16.24 14.46 -22.69
C LYS A 193 15.36 13.76 -23.73
N GLY A 194 15.90 12.78 -24.44
CA GLY A 194 15.16 11.95 -25.40
C GLY A 194 14.13 11.05 -24.72
N LEU A 195 14.43 10.50 -23.54
CA LEU A 195 13.48 9.71 -22.74
C LEU A 195 12.36 10.59 -22.16
N VAL A 196 12.72 11.73 -21.58
CA VAL A 196 11.75 12.68 -21.03
C VAL A 196 10.71 13.03 -22.08
N ARG A 197 11.14 13.49 -23.27
CA ARG A 197 10.22 13.84 -24.38
C ARG A 197 9.41 12.66 -24.89
N PHE A 198 9.99 11.46 -24.87
CA PHE A 198 9.31 10.26 -25.36
C PHE A 198 8.19 9.81 -24.42
N PHE A 199 8.40 9.87 -23.12
CA PHE A 199 7.42 9.41 -22.12
C PHE A 199 6.50 10.50 -21.59
N ASP A 200 6.73 11.77 -21.97
CA ASP A 200 5.88 12.87 -21.49
C ASP A 200 4.42 12.68 -21.94
N ASP A 201 3.52 13.09 -21.06
CA ASP A 201 2.06 13.06 -21.26
C ASP A 201 1.46 11.67 -21.60
N ALA A 202 2.17 10.60 -21.27
CA ALA A 202 1.75 9.25 -21.59
C ALA A 202 1.90 8.28 -20.40
N PHE A 203 0.90 7.44 -20.20
CA PHE A 203 1.04 6.19 -19.46
C PHE A 203 1.44 5.10 -20.46
N THR A 204 2.70 4.72 -20.44
CA THR A 204 3.28 3.87 -21.47
C THR A 204 3.46 2.44 -20.99
N PHE A 205 3.08 1.48 -21.82
CA PHE A 205 3.16 0.04 -21.60
C PHE A 205 3.93 -0.64 -22.73
N SER A 206 4.59 -1.73 -22.43
CA SER A 206 5.06 -2.72 -23.39
C SER A 206 4.96 -4.10 -22.81
N GLU A 207 4.49 -5.06 -23.58
CA GLU A 207 4.66 -6.47 -23.23
C GLU A 207 6.15 -6.83 -23.31
N ALA A 208 6.57 -7.81 -22.50
CA ALA A 208 7.88 -8.39 -22.62
C ALA A 208 7.82 -9.67 -23.48
N ARG A 209 8.87 -9.96 -24.26
CA ARG A 209 8.88 -11.11 -25.20
C ARG A 209 8.73 -12.46 -24.54
N SER A 210 9.20 -12.60 -23.30
CA SER A 210 9.07 -13.83 -22.48
C SER A 210 7.84 -13.84 -21.59
N GLY A 211 6.88 -12.94 -21.82
CA GLY A 211 5.70 -12.75 -20.97
C GLY A 211 5.90 -11.70 -19.89
N GLY A 212 4.81 -11.25 -19.29
CA GLY A 212 4.79 -10.10 -18.41
C GLY A 212 4.75 -8.78 -19.17
N HIS A 213 4.88 -7.66 -18.45
CA HIS A 213 4.85 -6.33 -19.06
C HIS A 213 5.61 -5.31 -18.22
N ILE A 214 6.07 -4.25 -18.88
CA ILE A 214 6.66 -3.09 -18.25
C ILE A 214 5.79 -1.85 -18.53
N LEU A 215 5.73 -0.97 -17.55
CA LEU A 215 4.98 0.30 -17.66
C LEU A 215 5.79 1.45 -17.07
N THR A 216 5.53 2.66 -17.55
CA THR A 216 6.15 3.88 -17.03
C THR A 216 5.21 5.08 -17.13
N TYR A 217 5.37 6.01 -16.20
CA TYR A 217 4.67 7.29 -16.12
C TYR A 217 5.42 8.24 -15.19
N PHE A 218 5.18 9.53 -15.33
CA PHE A 218 5.72 10.53 -14.41
C PHE A 218 4.98 10.53 -13.09
N ILE A 219 5.72 10.78 -12.01
CA ILE A 219 5.20 10.97 -10.64
C ILE A 219 5.83 12.24 -10.05
N PRO A 220 5.29 12.79 -8.94
CA PRO A 220 5.96 13.87 -8.22
C PRO A 220 7.40 13.52 -7.86
N GLY A 221 8.28 14.49 -7.95
CA GLY A 221 9.69 14.38 -7.56
C GLY A 221 9.91 14.56 -6.07
N ALA A 222 11.15 14.87 -5.68
CA ALA A 222 11.51 15.11 -4.29
C ALA A 222 10.67 16.26 -3.68
N GLY A 223 10.22 16.09 -2.42
CA GLY A 223 9.33 17.04 -1.78
C GLY A 223 7.99 17.21 -2.48
N ALA A 224 7.54 16.16 -3.16
CA ALA A 224 6.27 16.11 -3.90
C ALA A 224 6.15 17.18 -5.03
N ASP A 225 7.28 17.61 -5.61
CA ASP A 225 7.33 18.61 -6.67
C ASP A 225 6.80 18.02 -8.00
N THR A 226 5.76 18.65 -8.57
CA THR A 226 5.12 18.23 -9.82
C THR A 226 5.55 19.07 -11.04
N THR A 227 6.46 20.01 -10.84
CA THR A 227 6.95 20.91 -11.90
C THR A 227 7.71 20.12 -12.96
N PRO A 228 7.43 20.30 -14.27
CA PRO A 228 8.24 19.72 -15.34
C PRO A 228 9.73 20.03 -15.17
N GLY A 229 10.56 18.99 -15.30
CA GLY A 229 12.01 19.03 -15.01
C GLY A 229 12.38 18.64 -13.57
N ARG A 230 11.39 18.51 -12.67
CA ARG A 230 11.57 18.11 -11.25
C ARG A 230 10.78 16.89 -10.85
N ARG A 231 10.07 16.28 -11.80
CA ARG A 231 9.31 15.04 -11.62
C ARG A 231 10.26 13.84 -11.62
N ARG A 232 9.71 12.65 -11.40
CA ARG A 232 10.41 11.36 -11.58
C ARG A 232 9.71 10.53 -12.64
N LEU A 233 10.46 9.86 -13.49
CA LEU A 233 10.01 8.72 -14.29
C LEU A 233 9.94 7.50 -13.36
N ASN A 234 8.75 6.98 -13.13
CA ASN A 234 8.52 5.74 -12.41
C ASN A 234 8.26 4.61 -13.40
N TRP A 235 8.88 3.45 -13.19
CA TRP A 235 8.59 2.28 -13.98
C TRP A 235 8.41 1.02 -13.13
N VAL A 236 7.62 0.11 -13.64
CA VAL A 236 7.39 -1.21 -13.04
C VAL A 236 7.45 -2.25 -14.15
N TRP A 237 8.25 -3.30 -13.96
CA TRP A 237 8.32 -4.44 -14.86
C TRP A 237 7.94 -5.72 -14.10
N TYR A 238 6.80 -6.29 -14.46
CA TYR A 238 6.36 -7.59 -13.97
C TYR A 238 7.01 -8.68 -14.83
N ALA A 239 7.94 -9.42 -14.23
CA ALA A 239 8.74 -10.42 -14.90
C ALA A 239 8.59 -11.78 -14.21
N ALA A 240 8.35 -12.83 -15.00
CA ALA A 240 8.30 -14.19 -14.48
C ALA A 240 9.62 -14.54 -13.78
N ALA A 241 9.52 -15.21 -12.64
CA ALA A 241 10.64 -15.73 -11.90
C ALA A 241 10.16 -17.02 -11.18
N ASP A 242 10.83 -18.12 -11.38
CA ASP A 242 10.57 -19.35 -10.62
C ASP A 242 11.09 -19.23 -9.17
N GLN A 243 10.86 -20.25 -8.35
CA GLN A 243 11.28 -20.25 -6.95
C GLN A 243 12.80 -20.12 -6.77
N ASP A 244 13.57 -20.73 -7.65
CA ASP A 244 15.04 -20.70 -7.58
C ASP A 244 15.58 -19.33 -8.00
N GLU A 245 15.00 -18.74 -9.04
CA GLU A 245 15.32 -17.38 -9.45
C GLU A 245 14.90 -16.37 -8.37
N LEU A 246 13.71 -16.51 -7.80
CA LEU A 246 13.26 -15.68 -6.68
C LEU A 246 14.24 -15.74 -5.51
N GLY A 247 14.68 -16.96 -5.12
CA GLY A 247 15.65 -17.13 -4.04
C GLY A 247 16.96 -16.37 -4.30
N ARG A 248 17.45 -16.37 -5.54
CA ARG A 248 18.65 -15.61 -5.94
C ARG A 248 18.40 -14.10 -5.97
N LEU A 249 17.24 -13.65 -6.44
CA LEU A 249 16.86 -12.23 -6.53
C LEU A 249 16.70 -11.58 -5.16
N LEU A 250 16.42 -12.35 -4.12
CA LEU A 250 16.22 -11.85 -2.75
C LEU A 250 17.50 -11.82 -1.91
N ILE A 251 18.65 -12.16 -2.48
CA ILE A 251 19.96 -11.98 -1.82
C ILE A 251 20.47 -10.58 -2.14
N ASP A 252 20.71 -9.77 -1.10
CA ASP A 252 21.23 -8.41 -1.25
C ASP A 252 22.75 -8.38 -1.56
N ARG A 253 23.26 -7.17 -1.80
CA ARG A 253 24.69 -6.93 -2.08
C ARG A 253 25.64 -7.40 -0.97
N ASP A 254 25.14 -7.51 0.26
CA ASP A 254 25.87 -7.95 1.43
C ASP A 254 25.74 -9.47 1.68
N GLY A 255 25.05 -10.19 0.79
CA GLY A 255 24.81 -11.62 0.86
C GLY A 255 23.70 -12.04 1.81
N ARG A 256 22.86 -11.11 2.30
CA ARG A 256 21.75 -11.42 3.20
C ARG A 256 20.49 -11.77 2.40
N LEU A 257 19.82 -12.84 2.81
CA LEU A 257 18.54 -13.23 2.22
C LEU A 257 17.40 -12.42 2.82
N HIS A 258 16.60 -11.81 1.97
CA HIS A 258 15.36 -11.12 2.32
C HIS A 258 14.15 -12.02 2.02
N HIS A 259 13.00 -11.77 2.68
CA HIS A 259 11.82 -12.64 2.55
C HIS A 259 10.74 -12.11 1.61
N ALA A 260 10.76 -10.82 1.25
CA ALA A 260 9.66 -10.23 0.48
C ALA A 260 10.11 -9.25 -0.62
N SER A 261 11.19 -8.51 -0.41
CA SER A 261 11.68 -7.52 -1.38
C SER A 261 13.10 -7.12 -1.04
N LEU A 262 13.86 -6.70 -2.06
CA LEU A 262 15.09 -5.95 -1.85
C LEU A 262 14.79 -4.45 -1.95
N PRO A 263 15.21 -3.64 -0.96
CA PRO A 263 15.05 -2.19 -1.01
C PRO A 263 15.95 -1.56 -2.07
N GLN A 264 15.69 -0.31 -2.40
CA GLN A 264 16.61 0.51 -3.20
C GLN A 264 18.03 0.45 -2.65
N GLY A 265 19.00 0.35 -3.56
CA GLY A 265 20.40 0.20 -3.20
C GLY A 265 20.79 -1.19 -2.67
N GLY A 266 19.86 -2.13 -2.47
CA GLY A 266 20.15 -3.49 -2.00
C GLY A 266 20.55 -4.49 -3.10
N VAL A 267 20.23 -4.22 -4.36
CA VAL A 267 20.44 -5.17 -5.46
C VAL A 267 21.94 -5.29 -5.81
N PRO A 268 22.49 -6.52 -5.93
CA PRO A 268 23.87 -6.73 -6.34
C PRO A 268 24.15 -6.22 -7.76
N GLN A 269 25.36 -5.71 -8.03
CA GLN A 269 25.76 -5.20 -9.33
C GLN A 269 25.67 -6.24 -10.46
N THR A 270 25.93 -7.52 -10.15
CA THR A 270 25.76 -8.62 -11.11
C THR A 270 24.31 -8.77 -11.54
N THR A 271 23.38 -8.69 -10.58
CA THR A 271 21.93 -8.75 -10.82
C THR A 271 21.44 -7.53 -11.60
N LEU A 272 21.96 -6.32 -11.30
CA LEU A 272 21.65 -5.11 -12.07
C LEU A 272 22.08 -5.21 -13.52
N ARG A 273 23.29 -5.73 -13.79
CA ARG A 273 23.77 -5.98 -15.14
C ARG A 273 22.91 -7.00 -15.89
N ALA A 274 22.49 -8.06 -15.21
CA ALA A 274 21.58 -9.07 -15.78
C ALA A 274 20.22 -8.45 -16.11
N LEU A 275 19.64 -7.61 -15.21
CA LEU A 275 18.40 -6.89 -15.45
C LEU A 275 18.49 -5.98 -16.69
N VAL A 276 19.53 -5.16 -16.81
CA VAL A 276 19.74 -4.28 -17.97
C VAL A 276 19.89 -5.07 -19.27
N ASN A 277 20.63 -6.18 -19.26
CA ASN A 277 20.80 -7.04 -20.44
C ASN A 277 19.46 -7.70 -20.81
N ARG A 278 18.70 -8.19 -19.82
CA ARG A 278 17.36 -8.75 -20.05
C ARG A 278 16.43 -7.68 -20.63
N ALA A 279 16.43 -6.46 -20.11
CA ALA A 279 15.59 -5.37 -20.61
C ALA A 279 15.87 -5.05 -22.10
N ARG A 280 17.15 -5.02 -22.52
CA ARG A 280 17.53 -4.77 -23.93
C ARG A 280 16.96 -5.80 -24.89
N TYR A 281 16.75 -7.02 -24.41
CA TYR A 281 16.23 -8.12 -25.23
C TYR A 281 14.72 -8.26 -25.16
N GLU A 282 14.13 -8.02 -23.97
CA GLU A 282 12.75 -8.35 -23.65
C GLU A 282 11.75 -7.24 -23.98
N VAL A 283 12.12 -5.97 -23.81
CA VAL A 283 11.16 -4.86 -23.86
C VAL A 283 11.54 -3.83 -24.92
N HIS A 284 10.61 -2.91 -25.21
CA HIS A 284 10.85 -1.84 -26.18
C HIS A 284 12.15 -1.07 -25.87
N PRO A 285 12.98 -0.69 -26.89
CA PRO A 285 14.29 -0.04 -26.69
C PRO A 285 14.28 1.18 -25.78
N LYS A 286 13.24 2.01 -25.84
CA LYS A 286 13.10 3.18 -24.95
C LYS A 286 12.86 2.81 -23.49
N LEU A 287 12.18 1.73 -23.23
CA LEU A 287 12.00 1.21 -21.87
C LEU A 287 13.28 0.54 -21.35
N ALA A 288 14.00 -0.17 -22.23
CA ALA A 288 15.32 -0.71 -21.88
C ALA A 288 16.34 0.40 -21.58
N GLU A 289 16.30 1.54 -22.33
CA GLU A 289 17.09 2.73 -22.04
C GLU A 289 16.75 3.32 -20.67
N LEU A 290 15.46 3.39 -20.31
CA LEU A 290 14.99 3.86 -19.00
C LEU A 290 15.48 2.95 -17.86
N VAL A 291 15.35 1.64 -18.00
CA VAL A 291 15.85 0.65 -17.02
C VAL A 291 17.37 0.82 -16.84
N ALA A 292 18.12 0.97 -17.94
CA ALA A 292 19.57 1.12 -17.90
C ALA A 292 20.03 2.45 -17.28
N ALA A 293 19.24 3.52 -17.41
CA ALA A 293 19.51 4.82 -16.83
C ALA A 293 19.14 4.93 -15.34
N THR A 294 18.37 3.97 -14.82
CA THR A 294 17.91 3.99 -13.42
C THR A 294 19.02 3.53 -12.47
N PRO A 295 19.44 4.35 -11.50
CA PRO A 295 20.61 4.04 -10.65
C PRO A 295 20.39 2.88 -9.70
N ASP A 296 19.24 2.84 -9.01
CA ASP A 296 18.94 1.92 -7.91
C ASP A 296 17.56 1.25 -8.08
N PRO A 297 17.37 0.40 -9.11
CA PRO A 297 16.15 -0.39 -9.19
C PRO A 297 16.09 -1.40 -8.04
N PHE A 298 14.88 -1.79 -7.65
CA PHE A 298 14.63 -2.76 -6.60
C PHE A 298 13.63 -3.82 -7.04
N VAL A 299 13.60 -4.94 -6.32
CA VAL A 299 12.72 -6.07 -6.63
C VAL A 299 11.73 -6.31 -5.51
N GLN A 300 10.48 -6.54 -5.88
CA GLN A 300 9.37 -6.85 -4.98
C GLN A 300 8.77 -8.20 -5.39
N THR A 301 8.69 -9.12 -4.43
CA THR A 301 7.96 -10.38 -4.61
C THR A 301 6.46 -10.08 -4.69
N ILE A 302 5.78 -10.65 -5.68
CA ILE A 302 4.33 -10.53 -5.78
C ILE A 302 3.69 -11.74 -5.12
N VAL A 303 2.84 -11.47 -4.14
CA VAL A 303 2.13 -12.49 -3.36
C VAL A 303 0.65 -12.15 -3.26
N ASP A 304 -0.16 -13.17 -3.10
CA ASP A 304 -1.55 -13.08 -2.74
C ASP A 304 -1.74 -13.47 -1.28
N VAL A 305 -2.57 -12.75 -0.54
CA VAL A 305 -3.01 -13.12 0.80
C VAL A 305 -4.51 -12.92 0.89
N VAL A 306 -5.20 -13.93 1.38
CA VAL A 306 -6.64 -13.92 1.65
C VAL A 306 -6.88 -14.49 3.03
N VAL A 307 -7.48 -13.71 3.93
CA VAL A 307 -7.85 -14.20 5.25
C VAL A 307 -9.27 -14.79 5.26
N PRO A 308 -9.55 -15.83 6.05
CA PRO A 308 -10.90 -16.39 6.21
C PRO A 308 -11.83 -15.48 7.01
N ARG A 309 -11.26 -14.61 7.87
CA ARG A 309 -11.94 -13.64 8.71
C ARG A 309 -11.03 -12.45 9.01
N THR A 310 -11.62 -11.29 9.28
CA THR A 310 -10.89 -10.06 9.60
C THR A 310 -11.03 -9.64 11.06
N VAL A 311 -12.00 -10.19 11.81
CA VAL A 311 -12.34 -9.80 13.17
C VAL A 311 -12.09 -10.94 14.16
N PHE A 312 -11.45 -10.64 15.28
CA PHE A 312 -11.06 -11.55 16.36
C PHE A 312 -11.37 -10.88 17.69
N GLY A 313 -12.62 -11.06 18.18
CA GLY A 313 -13.09 -10.27 19.32
C GLY A 313 -13.06 -8.77 18.97
N ARG A 314 -12.29 -8.00 19.73
CA ARG A 314 -12.07 -6.56 19.48
C ARG A 314 -10.74 -6.23 18.83
N VAL A 315 -10.19 -7.16 18.07
CA VAL A 315 -9.04 -6.97 17.20
C VAL A 315 -9.49 -7.14 15.77
N CYS A 316 -9.17 -6.20 14.87
CA CYS A 316 -9.49 -6.35 13.45
C CYS A 316 -8.26 -6.13 12.56
N LEU A 317 -8.14 -6.92 11.49
CA LEU A 317 -7.16 -6.76 10.44
C LEU A 317 -7.71 -5.83 9.35
N LEU A 318 -6.87 -4.91 8.86
CA LEU A 318 -7.24 -3.91 7.85
C LEU A 318 -6.12 -3.76 6.80
N GLY A 319 -6.48 -3.36 5.59
CA GLY A 319 -5.51 -3.14 4.53
C GLY A 319 -4.78 -4.42 4.11
N ASP A 320 -3.49 -4.32 3.85
CA ASP A 320 -2.65 -5.45 3.45
C ASP A 320 -2.43 -6.49 4.56
N ALA A 321 -2.74 -6.15 5.82
CA ALA A 321 -2.75 -7.11 6.91
C ALA A 321 -3.84 -8.18 6.72
N ALA A 322 -4.96 -7.84 6.07
CA ALA A 322 -6.06 -8.75 5.75
C ALA A 322 -5.95 -9.36 4.35
N PHE A 323 -5.77 -8.51 3.33
CA PHE A 323 -5.77 -8.92 1.93
C PHE A 323 -4.65 -8.23 1.18
N VAL A 324 -3.70 -8.99 0.63
CA VAL A 324 -2.65 -8.46 -0.25
C VAL A 324 -3.11 -8.61 -1.69
N VAL A 325 -3.22 -7.49 -2.36
CA VAL A 325 -3.74 -7.39 -3.74
C VAL A 325 -2.58 -7.13 -4.70
N ARG A 326 -2.60 -7.80 -5.84
CA ARG A 326 -1.55 -7.63 -6.87
C ARG A 326 -1.49 -6.19 -7.37
N PRO A 327 -0.29 -5.59 -7.51
CA PRO A 327 -0.12 -4.15 -7.78
C PRO A 327 -0.73 -3.69 -9.11
N HIS A 328 -0.81 -4.54 -10.13
CA HIS A 328 -1.37 -4.18 -11.43
C HIS A 328 -2.88 -3.92 -11.41
N THR A 329 -3.57 -4.21 -10.32
CA THR A 329 -4.96 -3.78 -10.10
C THR A 329 -5.06 -2.28 -9.82
N ALA A 330 -3.95 -1.64 -9.41
CA ALA A 330 -3.89 -0.30 -8.83
C ALA A 330 -4.82 -0.10 -7.61
N GLY A 331 -5.31 -1.20 -6.99
CA GLY A 331 -6.40 -1.17 -6.01
C GLY A 331 -5.97 -1.04 -4.54
N ALA A 332 -4.69 -1.18 -4.20
CA ALA A 332 -4.27 -1.29 -2.80
C ALA A 332 -4.58 -0.04 -1.95
N THR A 333 -4.35 1.17 -2.48
CA THR A 333 -4.63 2.43 -1.77
C THR A 333 -6.12 2.72 -1.69
N ALA A 334 -6.87 2.46 -2.77
CA ALA A 334 -8.33 2.55 -2.77
C ALA A 334 -8.95 1.60 -1.74
N LYS A 335 -8.44 0.35 -1.70
CA LYS A 335 -8.86 -0.63 -0.70
C LYS A 335 -8.60 -0.14 0.72
N ALA A 336 -7.42 0.41 1.02
CA ALA A 336 -7.08 0.93 2.34
C ALA A 336 -8.01 2.08 2.76
N ALA A 337 -8.32 3.01 1.87
CA ALA A 337 -9.26 4.10 2.10
C ALA A 337 -10.69 3.58 2.32
N ARG A 338 -11.14 2.61 1.51
CA ARG A 338 -12.44 1.97 1.64
C ARG A 338 -12.56 1.19 2.96
N ASP A 339 -11.57 0.36 3.30
CA ASP A 339 -11.56 -0.40 4.55
C ASP A 339 -11.75 0.53 5.76
N ALA A 340 -11.00 1.63 5.80
CA ALA A 340 -11.08 2.64 6.85
C ALA A 340 -12.48 3.30 6.93
N THR A 341 -13.04 3.68 5.79
CA THR A 341 -14.36 4.32 5.69
C THR A 341 -15.48 3.38 6.11
N VAL A 342 -15.41 2.11 5.70
CA VAL A 342 -16.40 1.09 6.06
C VAL A 342 -16.36 0.81 7.57
N LEU A 343 -15.14 0.66 8.16
CA LEU A 343 -14.98 0.44 9.59
C LEU A 343 -15.58 1.60 10.40
N ALA A 344 -15.20 2.84 10.09
CA ALA A 344 -15.70 4.01 10.79
C ALA A 344 -17.24 4.15 10.67
N THR A 345 -17.77 3.91 9.47
CA THR A 345 -19.22 3.96 9.21
C THR A 345 -19.97 2.87 10.01
N ALA A 346 -19.44 1.65 10.05
CA ALA A 346 -20.04 0.54 10.78
C ALA A 346 -20.07 0.81 12.30
N LEU A 347 -18.97 1.31 12.87
CA LEU A 347 -18.90 1.68 14.29
C LEU A 347 -19.86 2.84 14.63
N LYS A 348 -19.97 3.87 13.80
CA LYS A 348 -20.92 4.98 13.99
C LYS A 348 -22.37 4.50 13.95
N ARG A 349 -22.74 3.67 12.98
CA ARG A 349 -24.10 3.12 12.84
C ARG A 349 -24.48 2.23 14.02
N ALA A 350 -23.52 1.49 14.54
CA ALA A 350 -23.69 0.64 15.71
C ALA A 350 -23.77 1.42 17.03
N ARG A 351 -23.77 2.77 17.00
CA ARG A 351 -23.85 3.64 18.18
C ARG A 351 -22.90 3.22 19.29
N GLN A 352 -21.61 3.06 18.94
CA GLN A 352 -20.53 2.65 19.82
C GLN A 352 -20.59 1.18 20.32
N ASN A 353 -21.53 0.37 19.84
CA ASN A 353 -21.47 -1.06 20.04
C ASN A 353 -20.39 -1.66 19.11
N VAL A 354 -19.16 -1.78 19.66
CA VAL A 354 -17.98 -2.22 18.92
C VAL A 354 -18.21 -3.57 18.24
N ASP A 355 -18.81 -4.53 18.96
CA ASP A 355 -18.99 -5.90 18.45
C ASP A 355 -19.97 -5.94 17.26
N ALA A 356 -21.05 -5.14 17.32
CA ALA A 356 -21.99 -5.03 16.21
C ALA A 356 -21.36 -4.31 15.00
N GLY A 357 -20.57 -3.25 15.24
CA GLY A 357 -19.85 -2.53 14.22
C GLY A 357 -18.82 -3.42 13.51
N LEU A 358 -18.06 -4.21 14.26
CA LEU A 358 -17.06 -5.11 13.72
C LEU A 358 -17.68 -6.25 12.90
N ARG A 359 -18.80 -6.82 13.31
CA ARG A 359 -19.53 -7.80 12.49
C ARG A 359 -19.94 -7.21 11.14
N SER A 360 -20.54 -6.01 11.16
CA SER A 360 -20.95 -5.33 9.90
C SER A 360 -19.78 -4.99 9.01
N PHE A 361 -18.63 -4.60 9.58
CA PHE A 361 -17.37 -4.38 8.85
C PHE A 361 -16.90 -5.68 8.21
N GLU A 362 -16.80 -6.77 8.97
CA GLU A 362 -16.32 -8.06 8.49
C GLU A 362 -17.17 -8.59 7.34
N ASP A 363 -18.50 -8.63 7.48
CA ASP A 363 -19.44 -9.09 6.45
C ASP A 363 -19.20 -8.36 5.10
N THR A 364 -19.00 -7.04 5.17
CA THR A 364 -18.77 -6.22 3.96
C THR A 364 -17.39 -6.40 3.37
N GLN A 365 -16.33 -6.48 4.20
CA GLN A 365 -14.96 -6.44 3.72
C GLN A 365 -14.37 -7.79 3.38
N LEU A 366 -14.92 -8.88 3.90
CA LEU A 366 -14.49 -10.24 3.49
C LEU A 366 -14.82 -10.52 2.03
N GLU A 367 -16.04 -10.20 1.59
CA GLU A 367 -16.45 -10.36 0.20
C GLU A 367 -15.60 -9.48 -0.72
N TYR A 368 -15.56 -8.18 -0.43
CA TYR A 368 -14.79 -7.22 -1.23
C TYR A 368 -13.31 -7.58 -1.34
N GLY A 369 -12.67 -7.96 -0.22
CA GLY A 369 -11.26 -8.33 -0.22
C GLY A 369 -10.96 -9.56 -1.05
N ARG A 370 -11.81 -10.59 -0.96
CA ARG A 370 -11.71 -11.82 -1.76
C ARG A 370 -11.86 -11.53 -3.26
N ASP A 371 -12.88 -10.75 -3.62
CA ASP A 371 -13.15 -10.38 -5.01
C ASP A 371 -12.00 -9.59 -5.62
N LEU A 372 -11.43 -8.63 -4.86
CA LEU A 372 -10.32 -7.82 -5.34
C LEU A 372 -9.03 -8.62 -5.51
N VAL A 373 -8.74 -9.56 -4.61
CA VAL A 373 -7.62 -10.50 -4.80
C VAL A 373 -7.87 -11.41 -5.99
N GLY A 374 -9.07 -11.99 -6.11
CA GLY A 374 -9.48 -12.83 -7.26
C GLY A 374 -9.34 -12.09 -8.60
N TYR A 375 -9.77 -10.83 -8.65
CA TYR A 375 -9.57 -9.97 -9.82
C TYR A 375 -8.08 -9.78 -10.15
N GLY A 376 -7.24 -9.53 -9.14
CA GLY A 376 -5.79 -9.41 -9.31
C GLY A 376 -5.15 -10.69 -9.84
N VAL A 377 -5.60 -11.85 -9.35
CA VAL A 377 -5.14 -13.16 -9.86
C VAL A 377 -5.52 -13.34 -11.34
N ALA A 378 -6.78 -13.06 -11.68
CA ALA A 378 -7.26 -13.19 -13.07
C ALA A 378 -6.53 -12.24 -14.04
N LEU A 379 -6.23 -11.01 -13.62
CA LEU A 379 -5.41 -10.08 -14.40
C LEU A 379 -3.98 -10.62 -14.59
N GLY A 380 -3.35 -11.14 -13.53
CA GLY A 380 -2.00 -11.66 -13.59
C GLY A 380 -1.86 -12.87 -14.52
N GLN A 381 -2.86 -13.74 -14.60
CA GLN A 381 -2.86 -14.89 -15.50
C GLN A 381 -2.87 -14.49 -16.99
N ARG A 382 -3.49 -13.36 -17.34
CA ARG A 382 -3.49 -12.84 -18.73
C ARG A 382 -2.10 -12.37 -19.19
N TRP A 383 -1.20 -12.06 -18.26
CA TRP A 383 0.14 -11.61 -18.56
C TRP A 383 1.19 -12.70 -18.41
N ALA A 384 0.83 -13.83 -17.80
CA ALA A 384 1.71 -14.99 -17.62
C ALA A 384 1.59 -16.03 -18.77
N SER A 385 0.60 -15.86 -19.64
CA SER A 385 0.38 -16.65 -20.87
C SER A 385 0.97 -15.92 -22.09
#